data_f41c687adc3045e9c6d505a1c8cfc224
#
_entry.id   f41c687adc3045e9c6d505a1c8cfc224
#
_cell.length_a   1.000
_cell.length_b   1.000
_cell.length_c   1.000
_cell.angle_alpha   90.00
_cell.angle_beta   90.00
_cell.angle_gamma   90.00
#
_symmetry.space_group_name_H-M   'P 1'
#
loop_
_entity.id
_entity.type
_entity.pdbx_description
1 polymer ?
#
loop_
_entity_poly.entity_id
_entity_poly.type
_entity_poly.pdbx_seq_one_letter_code
_entity_poly.pdbx_strand_id
1 'polypeptide(L)'
;MEYSELYVKRIRKLCRERGIAINKLANMSDVKQSTLDNIVRGLTKNPRVKTLHKIALAFNMTLAEFLNFEELNEYSFEDDTEE
;
A
#
# COMPACT_ATOMS: atom_id res chain seq x y z
N MET A 1 -10.23 2.15 12.04
CA MET A 1 -9.61 1.99 10.70
C MET A 1 -9.05 0.60 10.58
N GLU A 2 -9.37 -0.08 9.50
CA GLU A 2 -8.82 -1.41 9.27
C GLU A 2 -7.35 -1.32 8.87
N TYR A 3 -6.62 -2.35 9.22
CA TYR A 3 -5.19 -2.40 8.93
C TYR A 3 -4.87 -2.19 7.45
N SER A 4 -5.66 -2.82 6.57
CA SER A 4 -5.44 -2.70 5.13
C SER A 4 -5.60 -1.27 4.62
N GLU A 5 -6.42 -0.47 5.28
CA GLU A 5 -6.64 0.91 4.86
C GLU A 5 -5.41 1.78 5.02
N LEU A 6 -4.50 1.37 5.90
CA LEU A 6 -3.24 2.10 6.09
C LEU A 6 -2.44 2.10 4.80
N TYR A 7 -2.39 0.95 4.12
CA TYR A 7 -1.65 0.84 2.87
C TYR A 7 -2.33 1.59 1.73
N VAL A 8 -3.66 1.58 1.72
CA VAL A 8 -4.42 2.34 0.72
C VAL A 8 -4.07 3.82 0.84
N LYS A 9 -4.11 4.36 2.04
CA LYS A 9 -3.79 5.77 2.26
C LYS A 9 -2.36 6.08 1.87
N ARG A 10 -1.42 5.20 2.23
CA ARG A 10 -0.01 5.41 1.90
C ARG A 10 0.19 5.46 0.39
N ILE A 11 -0.38 4.49 -0.33
CA ILE A 11 -0.24 4.41 -1.78
C ILE A 11 -0.85 5.63 -2.45
N ARG A 12 -2.07 6.00 -2.03
CA ARG A 12 -2.75 7.16 -2.64
C ARG A 12 -1.99 8.46 -2.38
N LYS A 13 -1.45 8.61 -1.17
CA LYS A 13 -0.68 9.80 -0.83
C LYS A 13 0.57 9.90 -1.70
N LEU A 14 1.30 8.80 -1.85
CA LEU A 14 2.50 8.79 -2.67
C LEU A 14 2.18 9.04 -4.14
N CYS A 15 1.07 8.48 -4.63
CA CYS A 15 0.62 8.74 -5.99
C CYS A 15 0.34 10.22 -6.21
N ARG A 16 -0.36 10.86 -5.26
CA ARG A 16 -0.66 12.28 -5.36
C ARG A 16 0.62 13.11 -5.34
N GLU A 17 1.52 12.78 -4.42
CA GLU A 17 2.77 13.56 -4.27
C GLU A 17 3.66 13.43 -5.50
N ARG A 18 3.60 12.30 -6.17
CA ARG A 18 4.47 12.02 -7.31
C ARG A 18 3.79 12.20 -8.66
N GLY A 19 2.49 12.55 -8.65
CA GLY A 19 1.75 12.72 -9.89
C GLY A 19 1.60 11.44 -10.69
N ILE A 20 1.43 10.30 -10.02
CA ILE A 20 1.32 8.99 -10.65
C ILE A 20 -0.10 8.47 -10.50
N ALA A 21 -0.74 8.14 -11.62
CA ALA A 21 -2.07 7.52 -11.58
C ALA A 21 -1.95 6.05 -11.15
N ILE A 22 -3.03 5.52 -10.57
CA ILE A 22 -3.03 4.15 -10.06
C ILE A 22 -2.72 3.14 -11.16
N ASN A 23 -3.32 3.29 -12.34
CA ASN A 23 -3.07 2.35 -13.43
C ASN A 23 -1.61 2.41 -13.90
N LYS A 24 -1.00 3.59 -13.85
CA LYS A 24 0.40 3.71 -14.21
C LYS A 24 1.28 3.04 -13.14
N LEU A 25 0.89 3.15 -11.88
CA LEU A 25 1.61 2.50 -10.80
C LEU A 25 1.64 0.98 -11.00
N ALA A 26 0.53 0.39 -11.44
CA ALA A 26 0.48 -1.05 -11.70
C ALA A 26 1.54 -1.44 -12.74
N ASN A 27 1.61 -0.68 -13.83
CA ASN A 27 2.61 -0.95 -14.87
C ASN A 27 4.03 -0.78 -14.34
N MET A 28 4.28 0.29 -13.59
CA MET A 28 5.62 0.59 -13.09
C MET A 28 6.10 -0.45 -12.08
N SER A 29 5.18 -1.00 -11.30
CA SER A 29 5.52 -1.91 -10.21
C SER A 29 5.51 -3.39 -10.65
N ASP A 30 5.10 -3.67 -11.89
CA ASP A 30 4.93 -5.04 -12.36
C ASP A 30 3.95 -5.81 -11.47
N VAL A 31 2.90 -5.14 -11.04
CA VAL A 31 1.80 -5.72 -10.28
C VAL A 31 0.59 -5.72 -11.19
N LYS A 32 -0.14 -6.83 -11.21
CA LYS A 32 -1.34 -6.91 -12.04
C LYS A 32 -2.31 -5.78 -11.67
N GLN A 33 -2.94 -5.20 -12.67
CA GLN A 33 -3.91 -4.12 -12.45
C GLN A 33 -4.99 -4.55 -11.47
N SER A 34 -5.50 -5.79 -11.63
CA SER A 34 -6.55 -6.29 -10.74
C SER A 34 -6.07 -6.42 -9.30
N THR A 35 -4.80 -6.81 -9.12
CA THR A 35 -4.23 -6.92 -7.77
C THR A 35 -4.15 -5.54 -7.12
N LEU A 36 -3.64 -4.56 -7.83
CA LEU A 36 -3.53 -3.22 -7.30
C LEU A 36 -4.90 -2.60 -7.06
N ASP A 37 -5.84 -2.80 -7.99
CA ASP A 37 -7.20 -2.31 -7.81
C ASP A 37 -7.83 -2.86 -6.55
N ASN A 38 -7.64 -4.15 -6.29
CA ASN A 38 -8.21 -4.77 -5.09
C ASN A 38 -7.61 -4.16 -3.82
N ILE A 39 -6.32 -3.85 -3.86
CA ILE A 39 -5.68 -3.20 -2.71
C ILE A 39 -6.26 -1.80 -2.48
N VAL A 40 -6.28 -0.97 -3.52
CA VAL A 40 -6.69 0.43 -3.35
C VAL A 40 -8.19 0.59 -3.13
N ARG A 41 -8.98 -0.43 -3.46
CA ARG A 41 -10.42 -0.43 -3.17
C ARG A 41 -10.73 -1.03 -1.80
N GLY A 42 -9.69 -1.46 -1.07
CA GLY A 42 -9.88 -1.99 0.27
C GLY A 42 -10.38 -3.42 0.32
N LEU A 43 -10.32 -4.14 -0.81
CA LEU A 43 -10.81 -5.51 -0.87
C LEU A 43 -9.79 -6.53 -0.39
N THR A 44 -8.50 -6.18 -0.46
CA THR A 44 -7.44 -7.04 0.02
C THR A 44 -7.15 -6.70 1.47
N LYS A 45 -7.50 -7.63 2.37
CA LYS A 45 -7.36 -7.39 3.80
C LYS A 45 -5.91 -7.41 4.27
N ASN A 46 -5.09 -8.21 3.61
CA ASN A 46 -3.71 -8.42 4.05
C ASN A 46 -2.80 -8.50 2.82
N PRO A 47 -2.40 -7.36 2.27
CA PRO A 47 -1.52 -7.36 1.10
C PRO A 47 -0.22 -8.09 1.37
N ARG A 48 0.25 -8.82 0.38
CA ARG A 48 1.51 -9.55 0.52
C ARG A 48 2.68 -8.59 0.55
N VAL A 49 3.67 -8.91 1.37
CA VAL A 49 4.88 -8.09 1.45
C VAL A 49 5.55 -7.96 0.09
N LYS A 50 5.60 -9.04 -0.68
CA LYS A 50 6.21 -8.99 -2.01
C LYS A 50 5.53 -7.95 -2.90
N THR A 51 4.20 -7.87 -2.84
CA THR A 51 3.46 -6.88 -3.62
C THR A 51 3.79 -5.47 -3.15
N LEU A 52 3.83 -5.25 -1.85
CA LEU A 52 4.18 -3.94 -1.28
C LEU A 52 5.60 -3.55 -1.66
N HIS A 53 6.51 -4.53 -1.69
CA HIS A 53 7.89 -4.29 -2.08
C HIS A 53 7.99 -3.81 -3.52
N LYS A 54 7.26 -4.46 -4.42
CA LYS A 54 7.23 -4.04 -5.83
C LYS A 54 6.69 -2.61 -5.96
N ILE A 55 5.66 -2.29 -5.21
CA ILE A 55 5.08 -0.95 -5.21
C ILE A 55 6.10 0.07 -4.70
N ALA A 56 6.80 -0.28 -3.62
CA ALA A 56 7.84 0.60 -3.07
C ALA A 56 8.90 0.91 -4.11
N LEU A 57 9.38 -0.11 -4.82
CA LEU A 57 10.40 0.09 -5.84
C LEU A 57 9.90 0.98 -6.97
N ALA A 58 8.62 0.89 -7.32
CA ALA A 58 8.05 1.76 -8.34
C ALA A 58 8.08 3.22 -7.90
N PHE A 59 7.99 3.48 -6.61
CA PHE A 59 8.10 4.83 -6.06
C PHE A 59 9.56 5.22 -5.80
N ASN A 60 10.51 4.36 -6.22
CA ASN A 60 11.93 4.59 -5.98
C ASN A 60 12.25 4.62 -4.49
N MET A 61 11.62 3.74 -3.74
CA MET A 61 11.78 3.62 -2.29
C MET A 61 12.18 2.20 -1.94
N THR A 62 12.90 2.05 -0.85
CA THR A 62 13.09 0.71 -0.28
C THR A 62 11.78 0.28 0.39
N LEU A 63 11.63 -1.01 0.63
CA LEU A 63 10.47 -1.50 1.36
C LEU A 63 10.40 -0.85 2.75
N ALA A 64 11.56 -0.72 3.41
CA ALA A 64 11.61 -0.09 4.72
C ALA A 64 11.11 1.35 4.68
N GLU A 65 11.51 2.10 3.66
CA GLU A 65 11.05 3.48 3.51
C GLU A 65 9.56 3.56 3.26
N PHE A 66 9.05 2.64 2.43
CA PHE A 66 7.62 2.61 2.12
C PHE A 66 6.80 2.34 3.38
N LEU A 67 7.27 1.42 4.22
CA LEU A 67 6.55 1.02 5.44
C LEU A 67 6.76 2.01 6.59
N ASN A 68 7.69 2.94 6.48
CA ASN A 68 7.99 3.86 7.56
C ASN A 68 7.09 5.09 7.49
N PHE A 69 5.85 4.93 7.96
CA PHE A 69 4.95 6.07 8.09
C PHE A 69 4.21 5.94 9.43
N GLU A 70 3.84 7.09 9.96
CA GLU A 70 3.39 7.21 11.34
C GLU A 70 2.18 6.31 11.65
N GLU A 71 1.19 6.34 10.78
CA GLU A 71 -0.05 5.59 11.02
C GLU A 71 0.22 4.08 11.15
N LEU A 72 1.15 3.57 10.34
CA LEU A 72 1.49 2.15 10.44
C LEU A 72 2.33 1.87 11.67
N ASN A 73 3.31 2.73 11.95
CA ASN A 73 4.21 2.52 13.08
C ASN A 73 3.48 2.57 14.41
N GLU A 74 2.42 3.37 14.50
CA GLU A 74 1.68 3.57 15.74
C GLU A 74 0.37 2.80 15.79
N TYR A 75 0.13 1.93 14.81
CA TYR A 75 -1.12 1.18 14.76
C TYR A 75 -1.23 0.27 15.99
N SER A 76 -2.41 0.25 16.60
CA SER A 76 -2.68 -0.60 17.76
C SER A 76 -3.57 -1.76 17.35
N PHE A 77 -3.14 -2.97 17.67
CA PHE A 77 -3.95 -4.16 17.42
C PHE A 77 -4.92 -4.45 18.57
N GLU A 78 -4.93 -3.60 19.58
CA GLU A 78 -5.82 -3.81 20.72
C GLU A 78 -7.30 -3.71 20.32
N ASP A 79 -7.58 -2.91 19.28
CA ASP A 79 -8.93 -2.75 18.78
C ASP A 79 -9.27 -3.70 17.64
N ASP A 80 -8.33 -4.57 17.29
CA ASP A 80 -8.49 -5.52 16.21
C ASP A 80 -9.01 -6.83 16.76
N THR A 81 -10.27 -7.17 16.40
CA THR A 81 -10.92 -8.37 16.92
C THR A 81 -10.77 -9.57 16.00
N GLU A 82 -10.11 -9.43 14.88
CA GLU A 82 -9.88 -10.53 13.95
C GLU A 82 -8.60 -11.26 14.27
N GLU A 83 -8.61 -12.55 14.07
CA GLU A 83 -7.44 -13.38 14.28
C GLU A 83 -7.05 -14.14 13.04
#